data_edac2f531618791d339788230f7d90cd
#
_entry.id   edac2f531618791d339788230f7d90cd
#
_cell.length_a   1.000
_cell.length_b   1.000
_cell.length_c   1.000
_cell.angle_alpha   90.00
_cell.angle_beta   90.00
_cell.angle_gamma   90.00
#
_symmetry.space_group_name_H-M   'P 1'
#
loop_
_entity.id
_entity.type
_entity.pdbx_description
1 polymer ?
#
loop_
_entity_poly.entity_id
_entity_poly.type
_entity_poly.pdbx_seq_one_letter_code
_entity_poly.pdbx_strand_id
1 'polypeptide(L)' 'MTVGENIRRIRQERNLTQRQLGEMVGASEAYIRAYESGRRNPKPSSLEKIADALS' A
#
# COMPACT_ATOMS: atom_id res chain seq x y z
N MET A 1 15.45 0.27 3.14
CA MET A 1 14.00 0.33 3.36
C MET A 1 13.31 -0.76 2.57
N THR A 2 12.26 -1.34 3.12
CA THR A 2 11.49 -2.37 2.42
C THR A 2 10.39 -1.72 1.59
N VAL A 3 9.80 -2.52 0.70
CA VAL A 3 8.64 -2.09 -0.09
C VAL A 3 7.50 -1.66 0.83
N GLY A 4 7.25 -2.45 1.88
CA GLY A 4 6.18 -2.12 2.84
C GLY A 4 6.40 -0.81 3.55
N GLU A 5 7.64 -0.55 3.98
CA GLU A 5 7.99 0.70 4.63
C GLU A 5 7.83 1.89 3.68
N ASN A 6 8.19 1.72 2.42
CA ASN A 6 8.02 2.76 1.41
C ASN A 6 6.54 3.05 1.15
N ILE A 7 5.71 2.01 1.04
CA ILE A 7 4.26 2.18 0.86
C ILE A 7 3.69 2.99 2.02
N ARG A 8 4.05 2.61 3.24
CA ARG A 8 3.55 3.29 4.43
C ARG A 8 3.97 4.76 4.46
N ARG A 9 5.24 5.03 4.18
CA ARG A 9 5.78 6.39 4.21
C ARG A 9 5.05 7.28 3.20
N ILE A 10 4.94 6.82 1.96
CA ILE A 10 4.32 7.62 0.91
C ILE A 10 2.82 7.79 1.17
N ARG A 11 2.17 6.74 1.66
CA ARG A 11 0.75 6.80 2.04
C ARG A 11 0.53 7.89 3.09
N GLN A 12 1.37 7.91 4.12
CA GLN A 12 1.26 8.91 5.19
C GLN A 12 1.54 10.33 4.67
N GLU A 13 2.50 10.47 3.75
CA GLU A 13 2.80 11.75 3.11
C GLU A 13 1.60 12.27 2.31
N ARG A 14 0.77 11.38 1.79
CA ARG A 14 -0.45 11.73 1.06
C ARG A 14 -1.67 11.87 1.97
N ASN A 15 -1.49 11.70 3.28
CA ASN A 15 -2.58 11.78 4.27
C ASN A 15 -3.68 10.75 4.01
N LEU A 16 -3.29 9.55 3.56
CA LEU A 16 -4.22 8.46 3.30
C LEU A 16 -4.18 7.46 4.45
N THR A 17 -5.35 6.93 4.80
CA THR A 17 -5.42 5.80 5.73
C THR A 17 -5.17 4.50 4.95
N GLN A 18 -4.87 3.42 5.68
CA GLN A 18 -4.74 2.10 5.06
C GLN A 18 -6.02 1.71 4.33
N ARG A 19 -7.16 2.04 4.92
CA ARG A 19 -8.46 1.76 4.31
C ARG A 19 -8.64 2.54 3.02
N GLN A 20 -8.29 3.82 3.03
CA GLN A 20 -8.41 4.66 1.83
C GLN A 20 -7.54 4.15 0.69
N LEU A 21 -6.29 3.78 0.99
CA LEU A 21 -5.42 3.21 -0.02
C LEU A 21 -5.98 1.90 -0.55
N GLY A 22 -6.49 1.06 0.34
CA GLY A 22 -7.13 -0.20 -0.06
C GLY A 22 -8.27 0.04 -1.04
N GLU A 23 -9.14 0.99 -0.74
CA GLU A 23 -10.26 1.33 -1.63
C GLU A 23 -9.78 1.79 -3.00
N MET A 24 -8.69 2.55 -3.05
CA MET A 24 -8.15 3.06 -4.31
C MET A 24 -7.59 1.95 -5.21
N VAL A 25 -7.08 0.88 -4.61
CA VAL A 25 -6.43 -0.20 -5.38
C VAL A 25 -7.26 -1.48 -5.43
N GLY A 26 -8.46 -1.46 -4.86
CA GLY A 26 -9.33 -2.63 -4.86
C GLY A 26 -8.88 -3.73 -3.91
N ALA A 27 -8.16 -3.38 -2.85
CA ALA A 27 -7.69 -4.31 -1.85
C ALA A 27 -8.33 -3.99 -0.50
N SER A 28 -8.33 -4.96 0.41
CA SER A 28 -8.84 -4.72 1.76
C SER A 28 -7.79 -3.98 2.60
N GLU A 29 -8.26 -3.31 3.64
CA GLU A 29 -7.38 -2.69 4.63
C GLU A 29 -6.38 -3.70 5.20
N ALA A 30 -6.83 -4.92 5.43
CA ALA A 30 -5.98 -5.98 5.98
C ALA A 30 -4.82 -6.31 5.03
N TYR A 31 -5.05 -6.29 3.72
CA TYR A 31 -3.97 -6.51 2.75
C TYR A 31 -2.95 -5.37 2.79
N ILE A 32 -3.42 -4.13 2.85
CA ILE A 32 -2.49 -2.98 2.92
C ILE A 32 -1.66 -3.08 4.21
N ARG A 33 -2.30 -3.42 5.32
CA ARG A 33 -1.59 -3.59 6.59
C ARG A 33 -0.52 -4.67 6.47
N ALA A 34 -0.85 -5.80 5.84
CA ALA A 34 0.07 -6.90 5.66
C ALA A 34 1.26 -6.51 4.78
N TYR A 35 1.03 -5.75 3.71
CA TYR A 35 2.10 -5.26 2.86
C TYR A 35 3.03 -4.32 3.62
N GLU A 36 2.47 -3.41 4.41
CA GLU A 36 3.26 -2.43 5.16
C GLU A 36 4.08 -3.08 6.27
N SER A 37 3.57 -4.14 6.87
CA SER A 37 4.28 -4.85 7.94
C SER A 37 5.30 -5.86 7.42
N GLY A 38 5.30 -6.14 6.11
CA GLY A 38 6.19 -7.13 5.52
C GLY A 38 5.69 -8.55 5.61
N ARG A 39 4.48 -8.78 6.12
CA ARG A 39 3.89 -10.12 6.21
C ARG A 39 3.57 -10.69 4.84
N ARG A 40 3.24 -9.85 3.89
CA ARG A 40 2.96 -10.23 2.51
C ARG A 40 3.65 -9.25 1.59
N ASN A 41 4.13 -9.78 0.47
CA ASN A 41 4.71 -8.94 -0.57
C ASN A 41 3.65 -8.75 -1.66
N PRO A 42 3.41 -7.51 -2.11
CA PRO A 42 2.46 -7.30 -3.21
C PRO A 42 3.00 -7.93 -4.49
N LYS A 43 2.10 -8.53 -5.26
CA LYS A 43 2.43 -9.01 -6.60
C LYS A 43 2.77 -7.81 -7.48
N PRO A 44 3.52 -8.01 -8.59
CA PRO A 44 3.86 -6.89 -9.49
C PRO A 44 2.63 -6.09 -9.93
N SER A 45 1.52 -6.75 -10.24
CA SER A 45 0.30 -6.05 -10.64
C SER A 45 -0.29 -5.21 -9.51
N SER A 46 -0.26 -5.73 -8.29
CA SER A 46 -0.73 -5.00 -7.11
C SER A 46 0.18 -3.83 -6.80
N LEU A 47 1.49 -4.03 -6.93
CA LEU A 47 2.48 -2.98 -6.68
C LEU A 47 2.31 -1.83 -7.67
N GLU A 48 2.03 -2.12 -8.94
CA GLU A 48 1.75 -1.10 -9.94
C GLU A 48 0.53 -0.26 -9.56
N LYS A 49 -0.54 -0.91 -9.12
CA LYS A 49 -1.75 -0.20 -8.70
C LYS A 49 -1.48 0.70 -7.50
N ILE A 50 -0.70 0.21 -6.54
CA ILE A 50 -0.34 1.00 -5.37
C ILE A 50 0.53 2.18 -5.78
N ALA A 51 1.50 1.96 -6.64
CA ALA A 51 2.38 3.03 -7.12
C ALA A 51 1.58 4.11 -7.85
N ASP A 52 0.63 3.71 -8.70
CA ASP A 52 -0.23 4.65 -9.41
C ASP A 52 -1.11 5.44 -8.44
N ALA A 53 -1.64 4.79 -7.42
CA ALA A 53 -2.50 5.43 -6.44
C ALA A 53 -1.73 6.46 -5.60
N LEU A 54 -0.44 6.21 -5.38
CA LEU A 54 0.40 7.05 -4.53
C LEU A 54 1.21 8.08 -5.32
N SER A 55 1.15 8.05 -6.63
CA SER A 55 1.92 8.99 -7.45
C SER A 55 1.37 10.42 -7.43
#